data_d4251815d4da41a8571ee61d6b1f1f0b
#
_entry.id   d4251815d4da41a8571ee61d6b1f1f0b
#
_cell.length_a   1.000
_cell.length_b   1.000
_cell.length_c   1.000
_cell.angle_alpha   90.00
_cell.angle_beta   90.00
_cell.angle_gamma   90.00
#
_symmetry.space_group_name_H-M   'P 1'
#
loop_
_entity.id
_entity.type
_entity.pdbx_description
1 polymer ?
#
loop_
_entity_poly.entity_id
_entity_poly.type
_entity_poly.pdbx_seq_one_letter_code
_entity_poly.pdbx_strand_id
1 'polypeptide(L)'
;MHVDAAIAPDLSHPVVDVLRQRAASGSAPGARRDPHRVALVLEGGGMRGVVSAGMAAALERLGLTASFDLVVGSSAGAINGGALVAGVARGCAAAYYGPFASRSFVNPARVLWGRPVMSVDYALGYDAPDLDAGRHQRAVASPIDLHCVAVDVATAAAVDLSGMGTNQELWDAILASSRMPWAGGPPVAFRGRRFVDGGLAAPIPVAEALAAGATHVLALQTRPYDVPRKSHSRLADRLIERHLRQLNPALVTLYRARVADYEATVADIARRSGDAGAGPPHVLGLRPPAGTPVVSQLERRAPILEKAAVDAERLVEQVLA
;
A
#
# COMPACT_ATOMS: atom_id res chain seq x y z
N MET A 1 16.89 21.68 -16.20
CA MET A 1 15.56 21.24 -16.64
C MET A 1 14.64 21.42 -15.44
N HIS A 2 13.81 22.47 -15.45
CA HIS A 2 12.85 22.75 -14.40
C HIS A 2 11.81 21.62 -14.41
N VAL A 3 11.68 20.91 -13.29
CA VAL A 3 10.51 20.07 -13.03
C VAL A 3 9.41 21.03 -12.61
N ASP A 4 8.58 21.38 -13.59
CA ASP A 4 7.45 22.26 -13.37
C ASP A 4 6.47 21.69 -12.35
N ALA A 5 6.01 22.62 -11.53
CA ALA A 5 4.80 22.70 -10.72
C ALA A 5 4.08 21.36 -10.47
N ALA A 6 3.90 21.04 -9.18
CA ALA A 6 2.90 20.07 -8.73
C ALA A 6 1.61 20.30 -9.52
N ILE A 7 1.30 19.40 -10.46
CA ILE A 7 0.01 19.39 -11.14
C ILE A 7 -0.99 19.15 -10.03
N ALA A 8 -1.75 20.16 -9.65
CA ALA A 8 -2.94 19.97 -8.83
C ALA A 8 -3.77 18.89 -9.54
N PRO A 9 -4.22 17.84 -8.84
CA PRO A 9 -4.99 16.79 -9.49
C PRO A 9 -6.19 17.43 -10.19
N ASP A 10 -6.34 17.12 -11.47
CA ASP A 10 -7.45 17.62 -12.27
C ASP A 10 -8.75 17.07 -11.68
N LEU A 11 -9.60 17.99 -11.16
CA LEU A 11 -10.90 17.65 -10.59
C LEU A 11 -11.86 17.05 -11.62
N SER A 12 -11.52 17.12 -12.92
CA SER A 12 -12.25 16.51 -14.04
C SER A 12 -11.69 15.16 -14.50
N HIS A 13 -10.79 14.53 -13.72
CA HIS A 13 -10.19 13.26 -14.09
C HIS A 13 -11.22 12.10 -14.06
N PRO A 14 -11.28 11.20 -15.07
CA PRO A 14 -12.27 10.11 -15.15
C PRO A 14 -12.37 9.22 -13.91
N VAL A 15 -11.27 9.02 -13.18
CA VAL A 15 -11.28 8.29 -11.89
C VAL A 15 -12.10 9.04 -10.85
N VAL A 16 -11.98 10.36 -10.77
CA VAL A 16 -12.75 11.19 -9.82
C VAL A 16 -14.24 11.15 -10.18
N ASP A 17 -14.56 11.29 -11.46
CA ASP A 17 -15.94 11.29 -11.96
C ASP A 17 -16.66 9.99 -11.64
N VAL A 18 -16.01 8.84 -11.90
CA VAL A 18 -16.60 7.51 -11.58
C VAL A 18 -16.79 7.34 -10.08
N LEU A 19 -15.84 7.75 -9.25
CA LEU A 19 -15.97 7.66 -7.78
C LEU A 19 -17.13 8.51 -7.27
N ARG A 20 -17.25 9.76 -7.72
CA ARG A 20 -18.36 10.66 -7.37
C ARG A 20 -19.70 10.14 -7.86
N GLN A 21 -19.77 9.68 -9.10
CA GLN A 21 -21.00 9.12 -9.68
C GLN A 21 -21.48 7.89 -8.90
N ARG A 22 -20.57 6.98 -8.53
CA ARG A 22 -20.91 5.78 -7.74
C ARG A 22 -21.39 6.15 -6.34
N ALA A 23 -20.73 7.09 -5.67
CA ALA A 23 -21.15 7.59 -4.36
C ALA A 23 -22.55 8.23 -4.43
N ALA A 24 -22.78 9.13 -5.39
CA ALA A 24 -24.06 9.82 -5.57
C ALA A 24 -25.21 8.87 -5.91
N SER A 25 -24.94 7.80 -6.67
CA SER A 25 -25.97 6.80 -7.08
C SER A 25 -26.15 5.66 -6.09
N GLY A 26 -25.35 5.60 -5.00
CA GLY A 26 -25.33 4.46 -4.06
C GLY A 26 -24.90 3.15 -4.72
N SER A 27 -24.10 3.21 -5.82
CA SER A 27 -23.59 2.03 -6.50
C SER A 27 -22.65 1.24 -5.60
N ALA A 28 -22.89 -0.05 -5.42
CA ALA A 28 -22.13 -0.92 -4.53
C ALA A 28 -21.52 -2.11 -5.30
N PRO A 29 -20.42 -2.72 -4.81
CA PRO A 29 -19.87 -3.94 -5.39
C PRO A 29 -20.90 -5.04 -5.49
N GLY A 30 -20.88 -5.80 -6.60
CA GLY A 30 -21.91 -6.82 -6.89
C GLY A 30 -23.23 -6.29 -7.46
N ALA A 31 -23.47 -4.95 -7.43
CA ALA A 31 -24.68 -4.31 -7.96
C ALA A 31 -24.33 -3.07 -8.81
N ARG A 32 -23.23 -3.12 -9.57
CA ARG A 32 -22.79 -2.04 -10.45
C ARG A 32 -23.77 -1.81 -11.61
N ARG A 33 -23.92 -0.52 -11.95
CA ARG A 33 -24.73 -0.09 -13.08
C ARG A 33 -23.89 0.49 -14.22
N ASP A 34 -22.59 0.59 -14.02
CA ASP A 34 -21.60 1.02 -15.00
C ASP A 34 -20.67 -0.16 -15.38
N PRO A 35 -20.00 -0.12 -16.55
CA PRO A 35 -19.11 -1.19 -17.00
C PRO A 35 -17.69 -1.08 -16.42
N HIS A 36 -17.44 -0.15 -15.50
CA HIS A 36 -16.11 0.13 -15.01
C HIS A 36 -15.72 -0.85 -13.89
N ARG A 37 -14.43 -1.21 -13.86
CA ARG A 37 -13.80 -1.90 -12.75
C ARG A 37 -12.82 -0.93 -12.08
N VAL A 38 -13.18 -0.43 -10.90
CA VAL A 38 -12.44 0.64 -10.20
C VAL A 38 -11.58 0.03 -9.11
N ALA A 39 -10.27 0.27 -9.20
CA ALA A 39 -9.28 -0.18 -8.23
C ALA A 39 -8.78 0.96 -7.35
N LEU A 40 -8.55 0.65 -6.07
CA LEU A 40 -7.72 1.43 -5.18
C LEU A 40 -6.38 0.73 -5.02
N VAL A 41 -5.28 1.43 -5.28
CA VAL A 41 -3.92 0.93 -5.09
C VAL A 41 -3.26 1.66 -3.93
N LEU A 42 -2.68 0.92 -2.98
CA LEU A 42 -2.01 1.48 -1.81
C LEU A 42 -0.52 1.14 -1.80
N GLU A 43 0.32 2.19 -1.85
CA GLU A 43 1.77 2.04 -1.72
C GLU A 43 2.15 1.55 -0.33
N GLY A 44 3.12 0.61 -0.28
CA GLY A 44 3.77 0.16 0.93
C GLY A 44 4.85 1.13 1.45
N GLY A 45 5.48 0.78 2.57
CA GLY A 45 6.58 1.60 3.07
C GLY A 45 6.85 1.54 4.57
N GLY A 46 6.50 0.47 5.25
CA GLY A 46 6.63 0.36 6.70
C GLY A 46 5.85 1.48 7.40
N MET A 47 6.47 2.20 8.36
CA MET A 47 5.79 3.31 9.05
C MET A 47 5.41 4.49 8.16
N ARG A 48 6.04 4.65 6.97
CA ARG A 48 5.57 5.64 5.98
C ARG A 48 4.19 5.31 5.43
N GLY A 49 3.73 4.06 5.57
CA GLY A 49 2.36 3.65 5.26
C GLY A 49 1.29 4.44 5.99
N VAL A 50 1.64 5.21 7.04
CA VAL A 50 0.73 6.16 7.70
C VAL A 50 0.12 7.16 6.72
N VAL A 51 0.85 7.53 5.66
CA VAL A 51 0.36 8.43 4.61
C VAL A 51 -0.78 7.78 3.83
N SER A 52 -0.59 6.55 3.31
CA SER A 52 -1.67 5.83 2.62
C SER A 52 -2.80 5.40 3.57
N ALA A 53 -2.51 5.20 4.88
CA ALA A 53 -3.53 4.95 5.89
C ALA A 53 -4.41 6.20 6.14
N GLY A 54 -3.83 7.40 6.24
CA GLY A 54 -4.58 8.65 6.34
C GLY A 54 -5.45 8.89 5.10
N MET A 55 -4.89 8.68 3.90
CA MET A 55 -5.68 8.77 2.66
C MET A 55 -6.86 7.78 2.66
N ALA A 56 -6.64 6.53 3.09
CA ALA A 56 -7.69 5.51 3.20
C ALA A 56 -8.75 5.90 4.24
N ALA A 57 -8.35 6.47 5.37
CA ALA A 57 -9.27 6.98 6.40
C ALA A 57 -10.16 8.11 5.86
N ALA A 58 -9.62 9.00 5.01
CA ALA A 58 -10.41 10.02 4.34
C ALA A 58 -11.42 9.42 3.34
N LEU A 59 -11.01 8.43 2.54
CA LEU A 59 -11.93 7.72 1.64
C LEU A 59 -13.09 7.07 2.41
N GLU A 60 -12.80 6.42 3.54
CA GLU A 60 -13.82 5.86 4.44
C GLU A 60 -14.77 6.93 4.96
N ARG A 61 -14.24 8.04 5.45
CA ARG A 61 -15.04 9.16 5.98
C ARG A 61 -15.91 9.85 4.94
N LEU A 62 -15.44 9.94 3.69
CA LEU A 62 -16.20 10.44 2.55
C LEU A 62 -17.23 9.44 2.01
N GLY A 63 -17.30 8.23 2.57
CA GLY A 63 -18.22 7.17 2.11
C GLY A 63 -17.84 6.58 0.75
N LEU A 64 -16.59 6.76 0.30
CA LEU A 64 -16.12 6.32 -1.01
C LEU A 64 -15.65 4.87 -1.06
N THR A 65 -15.56 4.17 0.08
CA THR A 65 -15.08 2.77 0.14
C THR A 65 -15.88 1.87 -0.81
N ALA A 66 -17.21 1.98 -0.79
CA ALA A 66 -18.08 1.18 -1.66
C ALA A 66 -17.98 1.54 -3.15
N SER A 67 -17.28 2.61 -3.53
CA SER A 67 -17.04 2.97 -4.93
C SER A 67 -15.97 2.11 -5.62
N PHE A 68 -15.16 1.37 -4.86
CA PHE A 68 -14.13 0.47 -5.40
C PHE A 68 -14.66 -0.96 -5.58
N ASP A 69 -14.16 -1.65 -6.62
CA ASP A 69 -14.43 -3.07 -6.88
C ASP A 69 -13.30 -3.94 -6.33
N LEU A 70 -12.07 -3.42 -6.34
CA LEU A 70 -10.91 -4.10 -5.77
C LEU A 70 -9.97 -3.11 -5.08
N VAL A 71 -9.26 -3.62 -4.07
CA VAL A 71 -8.22 -2.89 -3.32
C VAL A 71 -6.94 -3.70 -3.41
N VAL A 72 -5.88 -3.10 -3.95
CA VAL A 72 -4.58 -3.76 -4.18
C VAL A 72 -3.51 -3.08 -3.34
N GLY A 73 -2.89 -3.82 -2.45
CA GLY A 73 -1.87 -3.29 -1.55
C GLY A 73 -0.59 -4.09 -1.52
N SER A 74 0.52 -3.41 -1.25
CA SER A 74 1.83 -4.03 -1.04
C SER A 74 2.35 -3.66 0.35
N SER A 75 2.83 -4.64 1.14
CA SER A 75 3.41 -4.39 2.46
C SER A 75 2.42 -3.63 3.39
N ALA A 76 2.83 -2.48 3.93
CA ALA A 76 1.94 -1.60 4.71
C ALA A 76 0.65 -1.23 3.94
N GLY A 77 0.70 -1.15 2.61
CA GLY A 77 -0.47 -0.93 1.77
C GLY A 77 -1.48 -2.08 1.82
N ALA A 78 -1.04 -3.33 1.98
CA ALA A 78 -1.92 -4.49 2.17
C ALA A 78 -2.62 -4.44 3.53
N ILE A 79 -1.92 -4.01 4.60
CA ILE A 79 -2.52 -3.79 5.93
C ILE A 79 -3.59 -2.71 5.86
N ASN A 80 -3.27 -1.57 5.23
CA ASN A 80 -4.18 -0.42 5.10
C ASN A 80 -5.39 -0.74 4.22
N GLY A 81 -5.17 -1.47 3.11
CA GLY A 81 -6.23 -1.97 2.25
C GLY A 81 -7.17 -2.94 2.97
N GLY A 82 -6.62 -3.88 3.73
CA GLY A 82 -7.39 -4.79 4.58
C GLY A 82 -8.24 -4.05 5.61
N ALA A 83 -7.69 -3.01 6.24
CA ALA A 83 -8.42 -2.16 7.18
C ALA A 83 -9.56 -1.37 6.50
N LEU A 84 -9.32 -0.86 5.28
CA LEU A 84 -10.34 -0.13 4.52
C LEU A 84 -11.52 -1.03 4.15
N VAL A 85 -11.27 -2.21 3.58
CA VAL A 85 -12.35 -3.12 3.20
C VAL A 85 -13.08 -3.71 4.41
N ALA A 86 -12.45 -3.70 5.58
CA ALA A 86 -13.06 -4.07 6.87
C ALA A 86 -13.86 -2.92 7.52
N GLY A 87 -13.82 -1.68 7.00
CA GLY A 87 -14.47 -0.52 7.57
C GLY A 87 -13.82 -0.02 8.87
N VAL A 88 -12.49 -0.11 8.99
CA VAL A 88 -11.69 0.34 10.14
C VAL A 88 -10.44 1.14 9.73
N ALA A 89 -10.48 1.81 8.58
CA ALA A 89 -9.32 2.56 8.07
C ALA A 89 -8.88 3.66 9.03
N ARG A 90 -9.82 4.37 9.68
CA ARG A 90 -9.53 5.38 10.71
C ARG A 90 -8.77 4.78 11.90
N GLY A 91 -9.23 3.65 12.43
CA GLY A 91 -8.56 2.94 13.52
C GLY A 91 -7.15 2.48 13.11
N CYS A 92 -6.98 2.00 11.87
CA CYS A 92 -5.68 1.64 11.33
C CYS A 92 -4.74 2.84 11.22
N ALA A 93 -5.19 3.99 10.73
CA ALA A 93 -4.40 5.21 10.66
C ALA A 93 -3.97 5.67 12.06
N ALA A 94 -4.88 5.66 13.04
CA ALA A 94 -4.59 5.99 14.43
C ALA A 94 -3.56 5.04 15.05
N ALA A 95 -3.58 3.76 14.70
CA ALA A 95 -2.62 2.79 15.22
C ALA A 95 -1.17 3.13 14.85
N TYR A 96 -0.90 3.80 13.72
CA TYR A 96 0.46 4.19 13.31
C TYR A 96 1.11 5.18 14.29
N TYR A 97 0.38 6.17 14.81
CA TYR A 97 0.89 7.13 15.78
C TYR A 97 0.57 6.76 17.24
N GLY A 98 -0.16 5.67 17.42
CA GLY A 98 -0.44 5.03 18.70
C GLY A 98 0.45 3.79 18.92
N PRO A 99 -0.13 2.56 18.98
CA PRO A 99 0.59 1.34 19.33
C PRO A 99 1.72 0.96 18.37
N PHE A 100 1.63 1.29 17.09
CA PHE A 100 2.68 0.96 16.12
C PHE A 100 3.90 1.90 16.26
N ALA A 101 3.78 3.07 16.87
CA ALA A 101 4.91 3.93 17.22
C ALA A 101 5.77 3.37 18.36
N SER A 102 5.40 2.24 18.94
CA SER A 102 6.09 1.61 20.08
C SER A 102 7.23 0.67 19.67
N ARG A 103 8.06 0.29 20.66
CA ARG A 103 9.07 -0.78 20.49
C ARG A 103 8.46 -2.17 20.32
N SER A 104 7.20 -2.34 20.65
CA SER A 104 6.46 -3.60 20.40
C SER A 104 6.24 -3.83 18.92
N PHE A 105 6.10 -2.79 18.11
CA PHE A 105 6.00 -2.90 16.65
C PHE A 105 7.35 -2.67 15.97
N VAL A 106 8.00 -1.51 16.14
CA VAL A 106 9.29 -1.16 15.49
C VAL A 106 10.43 -1.23 16.48
N ASN A 107 11.31 -2.21 16.35
CA ASN A 107 12.50 -2.33 17.18
C ASN A 107 13.72 -2.81 16.37
N PRO A 108 14.58 -1.88 15.90
CA PRO A 108 15.78 -2.23 15.14
C PRO A 108 16.76 -3.14 15.88
N ALA A 109 16.79 -3.10 17.22
CA ALA A 109 17.67 -3.95 18.00
C ALA A 109 17.36 -5.45 17.87
N ARG A 110 16.12 -5.82 17.46
CA ARG A 110 15.73 -7.23 17.25
C ARG A 110 16.57 -7.96 16.22
N VAL A 111 17.18 -7.22 15.29
CA VAL A 111 18.11 -7.79 14.28
C VAL A 111 19.29 -8.53 14.95
N LEU A 112 19.72 -8.09 16.13
CA LEU A 112 20.80 -8.74 16.88
C LEU A 112 20.46 -10.17 17.33
N TRP A 113 19.16 -10.49 17.38
CA TRP A 113 18.62 -11.82 17.73
C TRP A 113 17.94 -12.51 16.54
N GLY A 114 18.18 -12.06 15.30
CA GLY A 114 17.58 -12.63 14.10
C GLY A 114 16.06 -12.49 14.02
N ARG A 115 15.47 -11.53 14.78
CA ARG A 115 14.03 -11.27 14.80
C ARG A 115 13.65 -10.10 13.92
N PRO A 116 12.39 -10.05 13.44
CA PRO A 116 11.89 -8.94 12.63
C PRO A 116 12.07 -7.58 13.30
N VAL A 117 12.56 -6.60 12.54
CA VAL A 117 12.61 -5.19 12.97
C VAL A 117 11.20 -4.65 13.19
N MET A 118 10.27 -5.04 12.31
CA MET A 118 8.84 -4.72 12.43
C MET A 118 8.04 -6.00 12.66
N SER A 119 7.22 -6.00 13.70
CA SER A 119 6.37 -7.14 14.04
C SER A 119 5.00 -7.00 13.39
N VAL A 120 4.85 -7.50 12.17
CA VAL A 120 3.55 -7.47 11.46
C VAL A 120 2.50 -8.29 12.21
N ASP A 121 2.91 -9.41 12.83
CA ASP A 121 2.03 -10.20 13.70
C ASP A 121 1.44 -9.36 14.86
N TYR A 122 2.24 -8.45 15.43
CA TYR A 122 1.73 -7.51 16.43
C TYR A 122 0.68 -6.56 15.85
N ALA A 123 0.90 -6.04 14.65
CA ALA A 123 -0.06 -5.14 14.01
C ALA A 123 -1.38 -5.85 13.66
N LEU A 124 -1.29 -7.07 13.14
CA LEU A 124 -2.47 -7.87 12.78
C LEU A 124 -3.23 -8.37 14.01
N GLY A 125 -2.54 -8.69 15.10
CA GLY A 125 -3.13 -9.14 16.36
C GLY A 125 -3.54 -8.02 17.31
N TYR A 126 -3.22 -6.74 16.99
CA TYR A 126 -3.60 -5.61 17.84
C TYR A 126 -5.11 -5.40 17.80
N ASP A 127 -5.70 -5.23 18.98
CA ASP A 127 -7.14 -5.05 19.17
C ASP A 127 -7.42 -3.79 19.99
N ALA A 128 -8.35 -2.97 19.51
CA ALA A 128 -8.79 -1.72 20.12
C ALA A 128 -10.22 -1.40 19.66
N PRO A 129 -10.96 -0.52 20.36
CA PRO A 129 -12.34 -0.18 19.95
C PRO A 129 -12.50 0.22 18.49
N ASP A 130 -11.53 0.97 17.95
CA ASP A 130 -11.54 1.42 16.54
C ASP A 130 -10.77 0.49 15.59
N LEU A 131 -10.24 -0.63 16.08
CA LEU A 131 -9.48 -1.62 15.32
C LEU A 131 -9.70 -3.02 15.93
N ASP A 132 -10.95 -3.45 16.00
CA ASP A 132 -11.40 -4.66 16.67
C ASP A 132 -10.99 -5.97 15.98
N ALA A 133 -11.00 -7.09 16.72
CA ALA A 133 -10.61 -8.41 16.23
C ALA A 133 -11.52 -8.93 15.11
N GLY A 134 -12.77 -8.49 15.03
CA GLY A 134 -13.72 -8.88 13.97
C GLY A 134 -13.39 -8.31 12.59
N ARG A 135 -12.43 -7.37 12.49
CA ARG A 135 -12.04 -6.75 11.21
C ARG A 135 -11.58 -7.74 10.15
N HIS A 136 -10.87 -8.81 10.53
CA HIS A 136 -10.41 -9.82 9.58
C HIS A 136 -11.59 -10.56 8.94
N GLN A 137 -12.59 -10.91 9.73
CA GLN A 137 -13.81 -11.55 9.23
C GLN A 137 -14.58 -10.60 8.29
N ARG A 138 -14.68 -9.31 8.64
CA ARG A 138 -15.32 -8.31 7.77
C ARG A 138 -14.56 -8.12 6.46
N ALA A 139 -13.22 -8.12 6.51
CA ALA A 139 -12.39 -8.03 5.29
C ALA A 139 -12.61 -9.23 4.37
N VAL A 140 -12.65 -10.45 4.91
CA VAL A 140 -12.91 -11.68 4.14
C VAL A 140 -14.34 -11.70 3.57
N ALA A 141 -15.32 -11.20 4.32
CA ALA A 141 -16.72 -11.13 3.90
C ALA A 141 -17.04 -9.91 3.01
N SER A 142 -16.07 -9.03 2.80
CA SER A 142 -16.27 -7.82 1.99
C SER A 142 -16.58 -8.19 0.53
N PRO A 143 -17.53 -7.49 -0.11
CA PRO A 143 -17.78 -7.63 -1.55
C PRO A 143 -16.71 -6.92 -2.40
N ILE A 144 -15.76 -6.21 -1.78
CA ILE A 144 -14.61 -5.59 -2.45
C ILE A 144 -13.45 -6.58 -2.43
N ASP A 145 -12.94 -6.95 -3.60
CA ASP A 145 -11.82 -7.88 -3.72
C ASP A 145 -10.55 -7.28 -3.11
N LEU A 146 -9.97 -7.93 -2.10
CA LEU A 146 -8.67 -7.54 -1.53
C LEU A 146 -7.54 -8.35 -2.17
N HIS A 147 -6.53 -7.66 -2.67
CA HIS A 147 -5.34 -8.21 -3.31
C HIS A 147 -4.08 -7.80 -2.53
N CYS A 148 -3.36 -8.77 -1.99
CA CYS A 148 -2.10 -8.55 -1.28
C CYS A 148 -0.94 -8.94 -2.20
N VAL A 149 -0.13 -7.97 -2.64
CA VAL A 149 1.00 -8.28 -3.53
C VAL A 149 2.21 -8.68 -2.71
N ALA A 150 2.80 -9.84 -3.05
CA ALA A 150 4.01 -10.37 -2.45
C ALA A 150 5.00 -10.83 -3.53
N VAL A 151 6.27 -11.06 -3.16
CA VAL A 151 7.27 -11.63 -4.08
C VAL A 151 7.46 -13.10 -3.78
N ASP A 152 7.24 -13.94 -4.78
CA ASP A 152 7.53 -15.38 -4.69
C ASP A 152 9.04 -15.63 -4.68
N VAL A 153 9.50 -16.37 -3.68
CA VAL A 153 10.93 -16.63 -3.49
C VAL A 153 11.50 -17.48 -4.61
N ALA A 154 10.73 -18.41 -5.17
CA ALA A 154 11.21 -19.35 -6.19
C ALA A 154 11.37 -18.66 -7.56
N THR A 155 10.44 -17.78 -7.94
CA THR A 155 10.42 -17.12 -9.25
C THR A 155 10.99 -15.71 -9.24
N ALA A 156 11.16 -15.09 -8.04
CA ALA A 156 11.50 -13.68 -7.86
C ALA A 156 10.53 -12.72 -8.58
N ALA A 157 9.27 -13.12 -8.76
CA ALA A 157 8.24 -12.32 -9.40
C ALA A 157 7.22 -11.80 -8.37
N ALA A 158 6.64 -10.63 -8.65
CA ALA A 158 5.45 -10.16 -7.94
C ALA A 158 4.29 -11.12 -8.21
N VAL A 159 3.53 -11.43 -7.16
CA VAL A 159 2.37 -12.32 -7.22
C VAL A 159 1.24 -11.67 -6.43
N ASP A 160 0.09 -11.65 -7.03
CA ASP A 160 -1.15 -11.24 -6.42
C ASP A 160 -1.72 -12.40 -5.56
N LEU A 161 -1.82 -12.15 -4.26
CA LEU A 161 -2.43 -13.05 -3.29
C LEU A 161 -3.85 -12.56 -3.02
N SER A 162 -4.79 -13.03 -3.79
CA SER A 162 -6.21 -12.69 -3.69
C SER A 162 -7.08 -13.93 -3.43
N GLY A 163 -8.40 -13.74 -3.30
CA GLY A 163 -9.36 -14.83 -3.07
C GLY A 163 -9.16 -15.53 -1.72
N MET A 164 -8.86 -14.78 -0.66
CA MET A 164 -8.78 -15.28 0.72
C MET A 164 -10.20 -15.64 1.21
N GLY A 165 -10.42 -16.91 1.53
CA GLY A 165 -11.71 -17.42 2.01
C GLY A 165 -11.81 -17.51 3.53
N THR A 166 -10.69 -17.34 4.26
CA THR A 166 -10.63 -17.45 5.72
C THR A 166 -9.80 -16.34 6.35
N ASN A 167 -10.04 -16.08 7.64
CA ASN A 167 -9.24 -15.11 8.41
C ASN A 167 -7.75 -15.50 8.43
N GLN A 168 -7.43 -16.79 8.45
CA GLN A 168 -6.06 -17.27 8.44
C GLN A 168 -5.39 -17.01 7.08
N GLU A 169 -6.08 -17.26 5.97
CA GLU A 169 -5.55 -16.95 4.64
C GLU A 169 -5.31 -15.45 4.47
N LEU A 170 -6.24 -14.60 4.97
CA LEU A 170 -6.04 -13.15 4.96
C LEU A 170 -4.82 -12.73 5.78
N TRP A 171 -4.68 -13.29 6.99
CA TRP A 171 -3.52 -13.04 7.86
C TRP A 171 -2.21 -13.42 7.16
N ASP A 172 -2.15 -14.63 6.61
CA ASP A 172 -0.97 -15.15 5.95
C ASP A 172 -0.63 -14.37 4.67
N ALA A 173 -1.63 -13.94 3.89
CA ALA A 173 -1.42 -13.11 2.69
C ALA A 173 -0.86 -11.72 3.03
N ILE A 174 -1.43 -11.05 4.04
CA ILE A 174 -0.91 -9.74 4.51
C ILE A 174 0.50 -9.91 5.09
N LEU A 175 0.73 -10.96 5.87
CA LEU A 175 2.03 -11.26 6.45
C LEU A 175 3.07 -11.54 5.35
N ALA A 176 2.72 -12.32 4.32
CA ALA A 176 3.55 -12.60 3.15
C ALA A 176 3.91 -11.32 2.39
N SER A 177 2.90 -10.46 2.16
CA SER A 177 3.08 -9.15 1.51
C SER A 177 3.98 -8.20 2.30
N SER A 178 4.09 -8.37 3.63
CA SER A 178 4.78 -7.45 4.54
C SER A 178 6.07 -8.02 5.14
N ARG A 179 6.50 -9.22 4.75
CA ARG A 179 7.67 -9.89 5.30
C ARG A 179 8.96 -9.44 4.61
N MET A 180 9.53 -8.35 5.10
CA MET A 180 10.80 -7.80 4.59
C MET A 180 11.94 -8.82 4.72
N PRO A 181 12.56 -9.29 3.62
CA PRO A 181 13.46 -10.43 3.64
C PRO A 181 14.74 -10.24 4.47
N TRP A 182 15.19 -8.99 4.68
CA TRP A 182 16.41 -8.70 5.46
C TRP A 182 16.16 -8.18 6.88
N ALA A 183 14.90 -7.89 7.20
CA ALA A 183 14.53 -7.31 8.49
C ALA A 183 13.24 -7.92 9.07
N GLY A 184 12.64 -8.90 8.36
CA GLY A 184 11.33 -9.44 8.66
C GLY A 184 11.31 -10.90 9.13
N GLY A 185 12.46 -11.58 9.17
CA GLY A 185 12.51 -13.02 9.47
C GLY A 185 12.36 -13.90 8.21
N PRO A 186 12.06 -15.20 8.35
CA PRO A 186 11.99 -16.14 7.24
C PRO A 186 10.80 -15.80 6.30
N PRO A 187 10.89 -16.25 5.00
CA PRO A 187 9.77 -16.15 4.08
C PRO A 187 8.51 -16.82 4.63
N VAL A 188 7.35 -16.27 4.32
CA VAL A 188 6.04 -16.76 4.74
C VAL A 188 5.55 -17.83 3.77
N ALA A 189 5.07 -18.96 4.30
CA ALA A 189 4.41 -19.98 3.51
C ALA A 189 2.94 -19.60 3.27
N PHE A 190 2.51 -19.63 2.00
CA PHE A 190 1.12 -19.42 1.62
C PHE A 190 0.78 -20.28 0.40
N ARG A 191 -0.28 -21.07 0.48
CA ARG A 191 -0.75 -21.96 -0.60
C ARG A 191 0.38 -22.76 -1.27
N GLY A 192 1.25 -23.40 -0.45
CA GLY A 192 2.35 -24.26 -0.90
C GLY A 192 3.58 -23.54 -1.50
N ARG A 193 3.60 -22.20 -1.50
CA ARG A 193 4.71 -21.35 -1.97
C ARG A 193 5.30 -20.52 -0.83
N ARG A 194 6.47 -19.93 -1.04
CA ARG A 194 7.13 -19.06 -0.05
C ARG A 194 7.26 -17.64 -0.58
N PHE A 195 6.90 -16.67 0.24
CA PHE A 195 6.83 -15.27 -0.15
C PHE A 195 7.62 -14.35 0.77
N VAL A 196 8.05 -13.23 0.21
CA VAL A 196 8.63 -12.08 0.91
C VAL A 196 7.91 -10.80 0.47
N ASP A 197 8.20 -9.68 1.14
CA ASP A 197 7.56 -8.37 0.97
C ASP A 197 7.41 -7.96 -0.49
N GLY A 198 6.19 -7.62 -0.87
CA GLY A 198 5.83 -7.16 -2.21
C GLY A 198 6.52 -5.86 -2.61
N GLY A 199 6.88 -5.00 -1.65
CA GLY A 199 7.60 -3.76 -1.89
C GLY A 199 9.02 -3.93 -2.48
N LEU A 200 9.50 -5.18 -2.58
CA LEU A 200 10.73 -5.51 -3.29
C LEU A 200 10.55 -5.40 -4.82
N ALA A 201 9.40 -5.78 -5.37
CA ALA A 201 9.08 -5.76 -6.79
C ALA A 201 8.03 -4.71 -7.16
N ALA A 202 6.93 -4.64 -6.42
CA ALA A 202 5.76 -3.84 -6.70
C ALA A 202 5.35 -2.98 -5.48
N PRO A 203 6.15 -1.98 -5.10
CA PRO A 203 5.82 -1.10 -3.96
C PRO A 203 4.54 -0.27 -4.18
N ILE A 204 4.19 0.03 -5.44
CA ILE A 204 2.94 0.65 -5.88
C ILE A 204 2.32 -0.29 -6.92
N PRO A 205 1.44 -1.23 -6.53
CA PRO A 205 1.01 -2.35 -7.37
C PRO A 205 -0.06 -1.96 -8.41
N VAL A 206 0.22 -0.92 -9.23
CA VAL A 206 -0.69 -0.49 -10.31
C VAL A 206 -0.75 -1.53 -11.43
N ALA A 207 0.38 -2.15 -11.77
CA ALA A 207 0.43 -3.18 -12.82
C ALA A 207 -0.44 -4.38 -12.44
N GLU A 208 -0.44 -4.78 -11.18
CA GLU A 208 -1.25 -5.87 -10.65
C GLU A 208 -2.75 -5.50 -10.68
N ALA A 209 -3.10 -4.27 -10.34
CA ALA A 209 -4.48 -3.79 -10.46
C ALA A 209 -4.97 -3.81 -11.91
N LEU A 210 -4.13 -3.38 -12.86
CA LEU A 210 -4.44 -3.43 -14.29
C LEU A 210 -4.56 -4.88 -14.80
N ALA A 211 -3.66 -5.76 -14.36
CA ALA A 211 -3.73 -7.19 -14.67
C ALA A 211 -4.99 -7.86 -14.12
N ALA A 212 -5.52 -7.38 -12.98
CA ALA A 212 -6.80 -7.79 -12.43
C ALA A 212 -8.01 -7.18 -13.18
N GLY A 213 -7.79 -6.47 -14.27
CA GLY A 213 -8.83 -5.92 -15.15
C GLY A 213 -9.36 -4.54 -14.73
N ALA A 214 -8.65 -3.79 -13.89
CA ALA A 214 -9.05 -2.44 -13.53
C ALA A 214 -9.07 -1.50 -14.75
N THR A 215 -10.17 -0.80 -14.94
CA THR A 215 -10.34 0.25 -15.96
C THR A 215 -10.06 1.65 -15.42
N HIS A 216 -10.20 1.82 -14.11
CA HIS A 216 -9.95 3.06 -13.38
C HIS A 216 -9.16 2.73 -12.11
N VAL A 217 -8.05 3.42 -11.87
CA VAL A 217 -7.17 3.18 -10.74
C VAL A 217 -6.90 4.49 -10.00
N LEU A 218 -7.22 4.53 -8.70
CA LEU A 218 -6.74 5.54 -7.78
C LEU A 218 -5.52 5.00 -7.05
N ALA A 219 -4.34 5.61 -7.23
CA ALA A 219 -3.09 5.16 -6.63
C ALA A 219 -2.65 6.10 -5.50
N LEU A 220 -2.69 5.61 -4.25
CA LEU A 220 -2.27 6.34 -3.06
C LEU A 220 -0.78 6.15 -2.83
N GLN A 221 0.01 7.19 -3.07
CA GLN A 221 1.47 7.18 -2.98
C GLN A 221 1.93 7.85 -1.69
N THR A 222 3.02 7.37 -1.10
CA THR A 222 3.47 7.77 0.24
C THR A 222 4.66 8.72 0.26
N ARG A 223 5.32 8.96 -0.91
CA ARG A 223 6.46 9.87 -1.02
C ARG A 223 6.06 11.19 -1.67
N PRO A 224 6.59 12.34 -1.21
CA PRO A 224 6.41 13.63 -1.87
C PRO A 224 6.95 13.65 -3.31
N TYR A 225 6.43 14.56 -4.14
CA TYR A 225 6.82 14.69 -5.55
C TYR A 225 8.30 14.93 -5.76
N ASP A 226 8.94 15.70 -4.89
CA ASP A 226 10.32 16.15 -4.97
C ASP A 226 11.33 15.22 -4.31
N VAL A 227 10.88 14.08 -3.77
CA VAL A 227 11.74 13.17 -3.01
C VAL A 227 11.86 11.81 -3.69
N PRO A 228 12.95 11.58 -4.42
CA PRO A 228 13.22 10.29 -5.08
C PRO A 228 13.49 9.18 -4.05
N ARG A 229 13.29 7.93 -4.48
CA ARG A 229 13.68 6.75 -3.70
C ARG A 229 15.20 6.64 -3.67
N LYS A 230 15.79 6.51 -2.47
CA LYS A 230 17.24 6.34 -2.31
C LYS A 230 17.60 4.88 -2.03
N SER A 231 18.77 4.46 -2.48
CA SER A 231 19.41 3.21 -2.06
C SER A 231 19.86 3.29 -0.60
N HIS A 232 20.11 2.16 0.02
CA HIS A 232 20.75 2.08 1.32
C HIS A 232 22.26 2.40 1.21
N SER A 233 22.98 2.35 2.33
CA SER A 233 24.44 2.46 2.29
C SER A 233 25.04 1.21 1.60
N ARG A 234 26.23 1.35 0.99
CA ARG A 234 26.92 0.23 0.29
C ARG A 234 27.11 -1.00 1.18
N LEU A 235 27.34 -0.79 2.50
CA LEU A 235 27.49 -1.91 3.44
C LEU A 235 26.14 -2.60 3.67
N ALA A 236 25.08 -1.84 3.87
CA ALA A 236 23.73 -2.39 4.04
C ALA A 236 23.28 -3.15 2.78
N ASP A 237 23.48 -2.57 1.58
CA ASP A 237 23.17 -3.25 0.32
C ASP A 237 23.89 -4.60 0.19
N ARG A 238 25.22 -4.67 0.54
CA ARG A 238 25.98 -5.94 0.51
C ARG A 238 25.42 -7.00 1.45
N LEU A 239 25.02 -6.61 2.66
CA LEU A 239 24.46 -7.52 3.65
C LEU A 239 23.09 -8.05 3.19
N ILE A 240 22.24 -7.16 2.67
CA ILE A 240 20.94 -7.50 2.13
C ILE A 240 21.10 -8.45 0.93
N GLU A 241 21.98 -8.12 -0.02
CA GLU A 241 22.23 -8.97 -1.19
C GLU A 241 22.76 -10.36 -0.81
N ARG A 242 23.63 -10.44 0.23
CA ARG A 242 24.10 -11.73 0.73
C ARG A 242 22.93 -12.58 1.26
N HIS A 243 22.03 -11.97 2.03
CA HIS A 243 20.85 -12.65 2.56
C HIS A 243 19.90 -13.08 1.43
N LEU A 244 19.60 -12.20 0.49
CA LEU A 244 18.72 -12.50 -0.65
C LEU A 244 19.29 -13.63 -1.52
N ARG A 245 20.62 -13.67 -1.75
CA ARG A 245 21.29 -14.72 -2.51
C ARG A 245 21.14 -16.09 -1.87
N GLN A 246 21.05 -16.18 -0.54
CA GLN A 246 20.80 -17.43 0.18
C GLN A 246 19.36 -17.94 -0.02
N LEU A 247 18.40 -17.02 -0.26
CA LEU A 247 17.02 -17.37 -0.53
C LEU A 247 16.84 -17.76 -2.01
N ASN A 248 17.23 -16.88 -2.92
CA ASN A 248 17.28 -17.08 -4.36
C ASN A 248 18.15 -15.97 -5.01
N PRO A 249 19.17 -16.32 -5.82
CA PRO A 249 19.99 -15.33 -6.54
C PRO A 249 19.21 -14.32 -7.38
N ALA A 250 18.06 -14.70 -7.95
CA ALA A 250 17.22 -13.81 -8.75
C ALA A 250 16.64 -12.64 -7.93
N LEU A 251 16.43 -12.81 -6.61
CA LEU A 251 16.00 -11.72 -5.72
C LEU A 251 17.04 -10.60 -5.62
N VAL A 252 18.32 -10.91 -5.85
CA VAL A 252 19.39 -9.88 -5.87
C VAL A 252 19.23 -8.96 -7.07
N THR A 253 18.90 -9.52 -8.25
CA THR A 253 18.64 -8.73 -9.46
C THR A 253 17.45 -7.80 -9.24
N LEU A 254 16.36 -8.32 -8.71
CA LEU A 254 15.17 -7.56 -8.35
C LEU A 254 15.49 -6.43 -7.35
N TYR A 255 16.26 -6.75 -6.29
CA TYR A 255 16.68 -5.77 -5.29
C TYR A 255 17.51 -4.62 -5.89
N ARG A 256 18.40 -4.92 -6.83
CA ARG A 256 19.24 -3.91 -7.51
C ARG A 256 18.43 -3.00 -8.42
N ALA A 257 17.43 -3.54 -9.12
CA ALA A 257 16.54 -2.78 -9.99
C ALA A 257 15.51 -1.91 -9.23
N ARG A 258 15.19 -2.22 -7.97
CA ARG A 258 14.10 -1.66 -7.16
C ARG A 258 13.96 -0.13 -7.15
N VAL A 259 15.06 0.61 -7.29
CA VAL A 259 15.01 2.09 -7.31
C VAL A 259 14.58 2.57 -8.67
N ALA A 260 15.18 2.04 -9.73
CA ALA A 260 14.84 2.41 -11.11
C ALA A 260 13.39 2.02 -11.43
N ASP A 261 12.96 0.82 -11.02
CA ASP A 261 11.60 0.32 -11.25
C ASP A 261 10.56 1.16 -10.49
N TYR A 262 10.89 1.59 -9.26
CA TYR A 262 10.03 2.51 -8.51
C TYR A 262 9.87 3.84 -9.22
N GLU A 263 10.96 4.47 -9.65
CA GLU A 263 10.92 5.76 -10.34
C GLU A 263 10.19 5.64 -11.70
N ALA A 264 10.36 4.53 -12.42
CA ALA A 264 9.63 4.26 -13.65
C ALA A 264 8.12 4.12 -13.39
N THR A 265 7.72 3.41 -12.33
CA THR A 265 6.31 3.29 -11.93
C THR A 265 5.71 4.65 -11.57
N VAL A 266 6.43 5.46 -10.79
CA VAL A 266 6.00 6.82 -10.41
C VAL A 266 5.84 7.71 -11.64
N ALA A 267 6.79 7.65 -12.59
CA ALA A 267 6.73 8.41 -13.83
C ALA A 267 5.54 7.97 -14.72
N ASP A 268 5.26 6.66 -14.80
CA ASP A 268 4.09 6.16 -15.55
C ASP A 268 2.77 6.61 -14.93
N ILE A 269 2.65 6.53 -13.59
CA ILE A 269 1.47 7.05 -12.88
C ILE A 269 1.29 8.55 -13.16
N ALA A 270 2.35 9.35 -13.04
CA ALA A 270 2.28 10.78 -13.27
C ALA A 270 1.87 11.12 -14.72
N ARG A 271 2.43 10.41 -15.71
CA ARG A 271 2.08 10.56 -17.13
C ARG A 271 0.58 10.25 -17.35
N ARG A 272 0.09 9.13 -16.83
CA ARG A 272 -1.33 8.72 -16.96
C ARG A 272 -2.27 9.67 -16.24
N SER A 273 -1.87 10.18 -15.07
CA SER A 273 -2.66 11.17 -14.32
C SER A 273 -2.79 12.51 -15.07
N GLY A 274 -1.81 12.88 -15.89
CA GLY A 274 -1.87 14.07 -16.74
C GLY A 274 -2.58 13.87 -18.08
N ASP A 275 -2.93 12.64 -18.46
CA ASP A 275 -3.57 12.29 -19.73
C ASP A 275 -5.00 11.78 -19.51
N ALA A 276 -5.82 12.62 -18.92
CA ALA A 276 -7.23 12.33 -18.64
C ALA A 276 -8.06 12.09 -19.91
N GLY A 277 -7.62 12.61 -21.05
CA GLY A 277 -8.29 12.44 -22.35
C GLY A 277 -8.00 11.11 -23.06
N ALA A 278 -7.01 10.34 -22.61
CA ALA A 278 -6.76 9.01 -23.15
C ALA A 278 -7.91 8.05 -22.80
N GLY A 279 -8.09 7.01 -23.62
CA GLY A 279 -9.01 5.91 -23.29
C GLY A 279 -8.53 5.08 -22.07
N PRO A 280 -9.41 4.26 -21.50
CA PRO A 280 -9.06 3.40 -20.37
C PRO A 280 -7.88 2.46 -20.73
N PRO A 281 -7.06 2.05 -19.74
CA PRO A 281 -7.24 2.27 -18.30
C PRO A 281 -6.76 3.65 -17.84
N HIS A 282 -7.62 4.36 -17.08
CA HIS A 282 -7.30 5.63 -16.44
C HIS A 282 -6.62 5.40 -15.10
N VAL A 283 -5.55 6.16 -14.81
CA VAL A 283 -4.82 6.07 -13.55
C VAL A 283 -4.63 7.47 -12.97
N LEU A 284 -5.11 7.68 -11.75
CA LEU A 284 -4.89 8.90 -10.99
C LEU A 284 -4.01 8.62 -9.79
N GLY A 285 -2.86 9.28 -9.69
CA GLY A 285 -1.97 9.21 -8.53
C GLY A 285 -2.25 10.34 -7.54
N LEU A 286 -2.53 10.01 -6.28
CA LEU A 286 -2.49 10.97 -5.18
C LEU A 286 -1.17 10.82 -4.44
N ARG A 287 -0.44 11.93 -4.33
CA ARG A 287 0.91 11.95 -3.78
C ARG A 287 1.07 13.20 -2.92
N PRO A 288 1.73 13.11 -1.74
CA PRO A 288 2.01 14.30 -0.94
C PRO A 288 2.71 15.38 -1.77
N PRO A 289 2.34 16.67 -1.60
CA PRO A 289 2.94 17.75 -2.37
C PRO A 289 4.44 17.91 -2.09
N ALA A 290 5.14 18.60 -3.01
CA ALA A 290 6.54 18.94 -2.85
C ALA A 290 6.77 19.73 -1.55
N GLY A 291 7.92 19.53 -0.92
CA GLY A 291 8.26 20.14 0.37
C GLY A 291 7.64 19.44 1.58
N THR A 292 6.77 18.44 1.41
CA THR A 292 6.27 17.64 2.54
C THR A 292 7.40 16.79 3.14
N PRO A 293 7.60 16.80 4.47
CA PRO A 293 8.62 15.96 5.10
C PRO A 293 8.39 14.48 4.86
N VAL A 294 9.42 13.75 4.46
CA VAL A 294 9.34 12.29 4.25
C VAL A 294 9.31 11.56 5.58
N VAL A 295 8.28 10.75 5.78
CA VAL A 295 8.23 9.82 6.92
C VAL A 295 9.23 8.67 6.70
N SER A 296 10.07 8.40 7.69
CA SER A 296 10.97 7.25 7.67
C SER A 296 10.19 5.93 7.73
N GLN A 297 10.70 4.88 7.09
CA GLN A 297 10.12 3.53 7.20
C GLN A 297 10.15 2.96 8.63
N LEU A 298 11.02 3.49 9.50
CA LEU A 298 11.16 3.08 10.90
C LEU A 298 10.79 4.23 11.86
N GLU A 299 10.01 5.22 11.43
CA GLU A 299 9.60 6.35 12.25
C GLU A 299 8.77 5.87 13.45
N ARG A 300 9.02 6.46 14.62
CA ARG A 300 8.29 6.16 15.87
C ARG A 300 7.85 7.40 16.63
N ARG A 301 8.15 8.58 16.11
CA ARG A 301 7.71 9.85 16.72
C ARG A 301 6.24 10.07 16.37
N ALA A 302 5.35 9.81 17.34
CA ALA A 302 3.90 9.92 17.17
C ALA A 302 3.47 11.26 16.54
N PRO A 303 3.97 12.44 16.95
CA PRO A 303 3.54 13.71 16.35
C PRO A 303 3.86 13.83 14.85
N ILE A 304 4.97 13.21 14.38
CA ILE A 304 5.34 13.21 12.96
C ILE A 304 4.37 12.31 12.17
N LEU A 305 4.08 11.14 12.72
CA LEU A 305 3.17 10.18 12.10
C LEU A 305 1.74 10.72 12.04
N GLU A 306 1.26 11.31 13.14
CA GLU A 306 -0.07 11.93 13.22
C GLU A 306 -0.22 13.07 12.22
N LYS A 307 0.77 13.99 12.19
CA LYS A 307 0.78 15.08 11.20
C LYS A 307 0.72 14.55 9.77
N ALA A 308 1.48 13.51 9.46
CA ALA A 308 1.51 12.93 8.12
C ALA A 308 0.17 12.28 7.74
N ALA A 309 -0.53 11.63 8.69
CA ALA A 309 -1.88 11.11 8.48
C ALA A 309 -2.87 12.23 8.17
N VAL A 310 -2.89 13.28 9.01
CA VAL A 310 -3.81 14.43 8.85
C VAL A 310 -3.57 15.19 7.54
N ASP A 311 -2.30 15.42 7.16
CA ASP A 311 -1.97 16.07 5.89
C ASP A 311 -2.42 15.21 4.69
N ALA A 312 -2.30 13.88 4.81
CA ALA A 312 -2.74 12.94 3.79
C ALA A 312 -4.28 12.86 3.68
N GLU A 313 -5.00 12.93 4.80
CA GLU A 313 -6.47 13.03 4.80
C GLU A 313 -6.93 14.28 4.05
N ARG A 314 -6.35 15.46 4.36
CA ARG A 314 -6.69 16.72 3.71
C ARG A 314 -6.45 16.68 2.20
N LEU A 315 -5.38 16.01 1.76
CA LEU A 315 -5.10 15.85 0.33
C LEU A 315 -6.24 15.12 -0.40
N VAL A 316 -6.76 14.04 0.18
CA VAL A 316 -7.89 13.31 -0.42
C VAL A 316 -9.15 14.16 -0.43
N GLU A 317 -9.43 14.89 0.64
CA GLU A 317 -10.59 15.80 0.72
C GLU A 317 -10.54 16.89 -0.35
N GLN A 318 -9.38 17.49 -0.57
CA GLN A 318 -9.20 18.54 -1.60
C GLN A 318 -9.48 18.03 -3.02
N VAL A 319 -9.31 16.73 -3.26
CA VAL A 319 -9.48 16.14 -4.60
C VAL A 319 -10.85 15.50 -4.79
N LEU A 320 -11.40 14.87 -3.74
CA LEU A 320 -12.57 13.98 -3.87
C LEU A 320 -13.84 14.48 -3.16
N ALA A 321 -13.74 15.45 -2.25
CA ALA A 321 -14.90 16.04 -1.58
C ALA A 321 -15.70 17.02 -2.48
#